data_d68bbd01aeba33988ad8475a417a6c04
#
_entry.id   d68bbd01aeba33988ad8475a417a6c04
#
_cell.length_a   1.000
_cell.length_b   1.000
_cell.length_c   1.000
_cell.angle_alpha   90.00
_cell.angle_beta   90.00
_cell.angle_gamma   90.00
#
_symmetry.space_group_name_H-M   'P 1'
#
loop_
_entity.id
_entity.type
_entity.pdbx_description
1 polymer ?
#
loop_
_entity_poly.entity_id
_entity_poly.type
_entity_poly.pdbx_seq_one_letter_code
_entity_poly.pdbx_strand_id
1 'polypeptide(L)'
;MKIKKGFVLRKVGGENIVVPVGEMSKSFHGMIKLNETGGFLWNFFLKEQSEEEAVAALLGEYEVSREEAERDVERFAEILRSNAF
;
A
#
# COMPACT_ATOMS: atom_id res chain seq x y z
N MET A 1 9.53 2.25 -6.69
CA MET A 1 9.06 2.30 -5.30
C MET A 1 8.84 0.89 -4.81
N LYS A 2 9.24 0.61 -3.60
CA LYS A 2 9.14 -0.74 -3.04
C LYS A 2 8.91 -0.64 -1.53
N ILE A 3 8.03 -1.49 -1.02
CA ILE A 3 7.76 -1.56 0.41
C ILE A 3 8.91 -2.24 1.13
N LYS A 4 9.32 -1.68 2.28
CA LYS A 4 10.39 -2.25 3.09
C LYS A 4 9.95 -3.54 3.77
N LYS A 5 10.91 -4.42 4.05
CA LYS A 5 10.65 -5.64 4.82
C LYS A 5 10.29 -5.28 6.26
N GLY A 6 9.54 -6.15 6.90
CA GLY A 6 9.16 -5.98 8.29
C GLY A 6 7.71 -5.59 8.50
N PHE A 7 6.94 -5.48 7.42
CA PHE A 7 5.52 -5.16 7.49
C PHE A 7 4.74 -6.13 6.61
N VAL A 8 3.56 -6.52 7.06
CA VAL A 8 2.69 -7.39 6.28
C VAL A 8 1.28 -6.83 6.26
N LEU A 9 0.57 -7.12 5.20
CA LEU A 9 -0.84 -6.78 5.06
C LEU A 9 -1.66 -7.97 5.55
N ARG A 10 -2.60 -7.71 6.45
CA ARG A 10 -3.53 -8.71 6.94
C ARG A 10 -4.96 -8.25 6.71
N LYS A 11 -5.83 -9.19 6.45
CA LYS A 11 -7.26 -8.88 6.32
C LYS A 11 -7.95 -9.30 7.60
N VAL A 12 -8.53 -8.34 8.30
CA VAL A 12 -9.20 -8.56 9.58
C VAL A 12 -10.60 -7.97 9.50
N GLY A 13 -11.61 -8.82 9.59
CA GLY A 13 -13.00 -8.37 9.51
C GLY A 13 -13.32 -7.65 8.20
N GLY A 14 -12.70 -8.08 7.11
CA GLY A 14 -12.91 -7.44 5.81
C GLY A 14 -12.07 -6.20 5.58
N GLU A 15 -11.27 -5.78 6.57
CA GLU A 15 -10.43 -4.59 6.45
C GLU A 15 -8.97 -4.96 6.21
N ASN A 16 -8.28 -4.13 5.43
CA ASN A 16 -6.86 -4.29 5.15
C ASN A 16 -6.06 -3.56 6.21
N ILE A 17 -5.26 -4.30 6.97
CA ILE A 17 -4.47 -3.75 8.07
C ILE A 17 -3.00 -4.08 7.83
N VAL A 18 -2.13 -3.08 7.90
CA VAL A 18 -0.69 -3.26 7.82
C VAL A 18 -0.15 -3.33 9.25
N VAL A 19 0.58 -4.38 9.55
CA VAL A 19 1.16 -4.58 10.89
C VAL A 19 2.65 -4.87 10.77
N PRO A 20 3.44 -4.44 11.78
CA PRO A 20 4.86 -4.80 11.82
C PRO A 20 5.04 -6.25 12.24
N VAL A 21 6.11 -6.87 11.75
CA VAL A 21 6.48 -8.24 12.16
C VAL A 21 7.97 -8.29 12.47
N GLY A 22 8.38 -9.29 13.23
CA GLY A 22 9.77 -9.50 13.59
C GLY A 22 10.36 -8.30 14.33
N GLU A 23 11.55 -7.88 13.94
CA GLU A 23 12.26 -6.78 14.60
C GLU A 23 11.50 -5.45 14.53
N MET A 24 10.73 -5.24 13.47
CA MET A 24 9.96 -4.00 13.33
C MET A 24 8.86 -3.87 14.36
N SER A 25 8.37 -4.97 14.91
CA SER A 25 7.33 -4.93 15.94
C SER A 25 7.83 -4.30 17.23
N LYS A 26 9.14 -4.19 17.42
CA LYS A 26 9.75 -3.59 18.61
C LYS A 26 9.81 -2.08 18.52
N SER A 27 9.93 -1.52 17.32
CA SER A 27 10.10 -0.10 17.10
C SER A 27 8.89 0.60 16.51
N PHE A 28 7.96 -0.15 15.91
CA PHE A 28 6.75 0.40 15.32
C PHE A 28 5.55 -0.02 16.16
N HIS A 29 4.90 0.98 16.77
CA HIS A 29 3.76 0.75 17.66
C HIS A 29 2.49 1.25 17.03
N GLY A 30 1.83 0.41 16.27
CA GLY A 30 0.57 0.77 15.67
C GLY A 30 0.26 -0.07 14.47
N MET A 31 -0.84 0.24 13.84
CA MET A 31 -1.28 -0.43 12.63
C MET A 31 -1.88 0.62 11.70
N ILE A 32 -1.75 0.39 10.42
CA ILE A 32 -2.27 1.29 9.40
C ILE A 32 -3.39 0.56 8.65
N LYS A 33 -4.53 1.22 8.56
CA LYS A 33 -5.67 0.70 7.85
C LYS A 33 -5.65 1.23 6.41
N LEU A 34 -5.78 0.33 5.44
CA LEU A 34 -5.80 0.70 4.03
C LEU A 34 -7.19 0.40 3.45
N ASN A 35 -7.62 1.24 2.52
CA ASN A 35 -8.84 0.95 1.76
C ASN A 35 -8.53 -0.13 0.72
N GLU A 36 -9.52 -0.49 -0.10
CA GLU A 36 -9.37 -1.57 -1.07
C GLU A 36 -8.24 -1.31 -2.07
N THR A 37 -8.18 -0.12 -2.65
CA THR A 37 -7.12 0.21 -3.60
C THR A 37 -5.75 0.28 -2.91
N GLY A 38 -5.72 0.72 -1.66
CA GLY A 38 -4.49 0.72 -0.86
C GLY A 38 -3.96 -0.70 -0.64
N GLY A 39 -4.85 -1.65 -0.38
CA GLY A 39 -4.47 -3.04 -0.23
C GLY A 39 -3.92 -3.62 -1.53
N PHE A 40 -4.57 -3.29 -2.65
CA PHE A 40 -4.08 -3.70 -3.97
C PHE A 40 -2.67 -3.14 -4.24
N LEU A 41 -2.48 -1.84 -3.96
CA LEU A 41 -1.20 -1.19 -4.18
C LEU A 41 -0.11 -1.71 -3.25
N TRP A 42 -0.46 -2.07 -2.02
CA TRP A 42 0.50 -2.70 -1.12
C TRP A 42 1.10 -3.95 -1.76
N ASN A 43 0.24 -4.84 -2.25
CA ASN A 43 0.69 -6.07 -2.90
C ASN A 43 1.48 -5.79 -4.18
N PHE A 44 1.08 -4.75 -4.93
CA PHE A 44 1.77 -4.36 -6.16
C PHE A 44 3.20 -3.90 -5.88
N PHE A 45 3.41 -3.13 -4.81
CA PHE A 45 4.71 -2.59 -4.45
C PHE A 45 5.55 -3.50 -3.56
N LEU A 46 5.17 -4.75 -3.40
CA LEU A 46 6.06 -5.72 -2.76
C LEU A 46 7.29 -5.96 -3.62
N LYS A 47 7.21 -5.68 -4.91
CA LYS A 47 8.34 -5.66 -5.83
C LYS A 47 8.60 -4.23 -6.26
N GLU A 48 9.81 -3.97 -6.72
CA GLU A 48 10.14 -2.64 -7.22
C GLU A 48 9.30 -2.31 -8.46
N GLN A 49 8.49 -1.28 -8.37
CA GLN A 49 7.59 -0.84 -9.42
C GLN A 49 7.57 0.69 -9.45
N SER A 50 7.25 1.26 -10.59
CA SER A 50 7.08 2.70 -10.70
C SER A 50 5.66 3.10 -10.34
N GLU A 51 5.45 4.36 -9.99
CA GLU A 51 4.10 4.88 -9.73
C GLU A 51 3.26 4.85 -11.01
N GLU A 52 3.88 5.06 -12.16
CA GLU A 52 3.18 5.00 -13.43
C GLU A 52 2.68 3.58 -13.72
N GLU A 53 3.49 2.57 -13.42
CA GLU A 53 3.07 1.18 -13.52
C GLU A 53 1.89 0.88 -12.59
N ALA A 54 1.90 1.46 -11.40
CA ALA A 54 0.83 1.29 -10.43
C ALA A 54 -0.48 1.90 -10.93
N VAL A 55 -0.41 3.07 -11.57
CA VAL A 55 -1.60 3.70 -12.16
C VAL A 55 -2.19 2.78 -13.23
N ALA A 56 -1.35 2.24 -14.11
CA ALA A 56 -1.79 1.33 -15.15
C ALA A 56 -2.42 0.07 -14.55
N ALA A 57 -1.84 -0.46 -13.48
CA ALA A 57 -2.36 -1.64 -12.81
C ALA A 57 -3.75 -1.38 -12.21
N LEU A 58 -3.94 -0.22 -11.60
CA LEU A 58 -5.26 0.16 -11.07
C LEU A 58 -6.30 0.27 -12.17
N LEU A 59 -5.92 0.87 -13.30
CA LEU A 59 -6.83 1.02 -14.43
C LEU A 59 -7.23 -0.33 -15.03
N GLY A 60 -6.35 -1.32 -14.91
CA GLY A 60 -6.66 -2.67 -15.37
C GLY A 60 -7.51 -3.47 -14.41
N GLU A 61 -7.50 -3.14 -13.12
CA GLU A 61 -8.20 -3.90 -12.08
C GLU A 61 -9.54 -3.29 -11.69
N TYR A 62 -9.66 -1.98 -11.74
CA TYR A 62 -10.84 -1.26 -11.27
C TYR A 62 -11.42 -0.37 -12.35
N GLU A 63 -12.73 -0.13 -12.29
CA GLU A 63 -13.39 0.83 -13.15
C GLU A 63 -13.27 2.22 -12.53
N VAL A 64 -12.12 2.84 -12.72
CA VAL A 64 -11.82 4.18 -12.21
C VAL A 64 -11.25 5.02 -13.34
N SER A 65 -11.37 6.35 -13.20
CA SER A 65 -10.75 7.26 -14.14
C SER A 65 -9.25 7.29 -13.91
N ARG A 66 -8.50 7.77 -14.91
CA ARG A 66 -7.07 7.95 -14.77
C ARG A 66 -6.74 8.91 -13.63
N GLU A 67 -7.51 9.98 -13.49
CA GLU A 67 -7.32 10.96 -12.43
C GLU A 67 -7.49 10.32 -11.05
N GLU A 68 -8.48 9.47 -10.89
CA GLU A 68 -8.69 8.78 -9.62
C GLU A 68 -7.55 7.80 -9.33
N ALA A 69 -7.11 7.07 -10.36
CA ALA A 69 -6.00 6.13 -10.20
C ALA A 69 -4.71 6.86 -9.80
N GLU A 70 -4.43 7.99 -10.44
CA GLU A 70 -3.25 8.80 -10.12
C GLU A 70 -3.33 9.33 -8.69
N ARG A 71 -4.51 9.76 -8.27
CA ARG A 71 -4.74 10.26 -6.92
C ARG A 71 -4.55 9.18 -5.87
N ASP A 72 -5.04 7.98 -6.16
CA ASP A 72 -4.90 6.84 -5.25
C ASP A 72 -3.44 6.43 -5.09
N VAL A 73 -2.70 6.39 -6.19
CA VAL A 73 -1.28 6.05 -6.16
C VAL A 73 -0.49 7.11 -5.39
N GLU A 74 -0.78 8.38 -5.61
CA GLU A 74 -0.11 9.47 -4.90
C GLU A 74 -0.40 9.41 -3.40
N ARG A 75 -1.64 9.16 -3.03
CA ARG A 75 -2.03 9.01 -1.63
C ARG A 75 -1.32 7.82 -0.97
N PHE A 76 -1.23 6.72 -1.70
CA PHE A 76 -0.53 5.54 -1.20
C PHE A 76 0.96 5.82 -1.01
N ALA A 77 1.59 6.51 -1.98
CA ALA A 77 3.00 6.89 -1.88
C ALA A 77 3.24 7.76 -0.64
N GLU A 78 2.30 8.67 -0.34
CA GLU A 78 2.38 9.50 0.84
C GLU A 78 2.30 8.68 2.13
N ILE A 79 1.44 7.67 2.16
CA ILE A 79 1.34 6.77 3.30
C ILE A 79 2.67 6.04 3.52
N LEU A 80 3.30 5.58 2.45
CA LEU A 80 4.60 4.90 2.55
C LEU A 80 5.67 5.85 3.11
N ARG A 81 5.72 7.08 2.62
CA ARG A 81 6.70 8.07 3.08
C ARG A 81 6.47 8.46 4.54
N SER A 82 5.22 8.73 4.89
CA SER A 82 4.86 9.20 6.24
C SER A 82 5.11 8.16 7.32
N ASN A 83 5.03 6.89 6.97
CA ASN A 83 5.19 5.79 7.93
C ASN A 83 6.53 5.07 7.76
N ALA A 84 7.38 5.51 6.86
CA ALA A 84 8.66 4.88 6.56
C ALA A 84 8.51 3.40 6.17
N PHE A 85 7.48 3.10 5.43
CA PHE A 85 7.26 1.74 4.90
C PHE A 85 8.14 1.47 3.64
#